data_c5d8660bee28e8a43ebfeed05fa3c4de
#
_entry.id   c5d8660bee28e8a43ebfeed05fa3c4de
#
_cell.length_a   1.000
_cell.length_b   1.000
_cell.length_c   1.000
_cell.angle_alpha   90.00
_cell.angle_beta   90.00
_cell.angle_gamma   90.00
#
_symmetry.space_group_name_H-M   'P 1'
#
loop_
_entity.id
_entity.type
_entity.pdbx_description
1 polymer ?
#
loop_
_entity_poly.entity_id
_entity_poly.type
_entity_poly.pdbx_seq_one_letter_code
_entity_poly.pdbx_strand_id
1 'polypeptide(L)'
;MSGSLNPAPELESFTSSIEWRNTEPDCLIVCCSDHRFEKQTRDLAAHLNFQNPHVLQMPSGAVLTLPLTAAINFLSKAADRIIERIVEMKRVKEVILVAHHDCGAYKTEKITLVSTLVKKYTGRTVTQVQREHLVQAAHRMHLGLRGVRVRAFYASVVSEGSRSSVRFEELPVR
;
A
#
# COMPACT_ATOMS: atom_id res chain seq x y z
N MET A 1 -14.64 -38.12 -38.98
CA MET A 1 -13.36 -37.57 -38.47
C MET A 1 -13.52 -37.34 -36.98
N SER A 2 -13.08 -38.29 -36.16
CA SER A 2 -13.12 -38.17 -34.69
C SER A 2 -11.90 -37.37 -34.25
N GLY A 3 -12.11 -36.09 -33.90
CA GLY A 3 -11.08 -35.27 -33.29
C GLY A 3 -10.74 -35.84 -31.90
N SER A 4 -9.54 -36.38 -31.75
CA SER A 4 -8.99 -36.75 -30.46
C SER A 4 -8.85 -35.48 -29.62
N LEU A 5 -9.69 -35.32 -28.62
CA LEU A 5 -9.50 -34.32 -27.58
C LEU A 5 -8.21 -34.69 -26.85
N ASN A 6 -7.19 -33.82 -26.92
CA ASN A 6 -6.02 -33.98 -26.08
C ASN A 6 -6.47 -34.02 -24.62
N PRO A 7 -5.96 -34.95 -23.79
CA PRO A 7 -6.27 -34.95 -22.37
C PRO A 7 -5.88 -33.63 -21.76
N ALA A 8 -6.73 -33.10 -20.87
CA ALA A 8 -6.41 -31.90 -20.12
C ALA A 8 -5.08 -32.09 -19.39
N PRO A 9 -4.23 -31.05 -19.32
CA PRO A 9 -2.96 -31.16 -18.60
C PRO A 9 -3.23 -31.53 -17.13
N GLU A 10 -2.44 -32.46 -16.61
CA GLU A 10 -2.48 -32.86 -15.22
C GLU A 10 -2.15 -31.62 -14.35
N LEU A 11 -3.03 -31.26 -13.43
CA LEU A 11 -2.82 -30.14 -12.52
C LEU A 11 -1.77 -30.52 -11.47
N GLU A 12 -0.67 -29.78 -11.42
CA GLU A 12 0.34 -29.94 -10.38
C GLU A 12 -0.23 -29.51 -9.02
N SER A 13 -0.02 -30.31 -7.99
CA SER A 13 -0.29 -29.96 -6.60
C SER A 13 1.03 -29.73 -5.86
N PHE A 14 1.09 -28.67 -5.06
CA PHE A 14 2.27 -28.34 -4.26
C PHE A 14 1.88 -28.18 -2.79
N THR A 15 2.64 -28.82 -1.92
CA THR A 15 2.50 -28.65 -0.46
C THR A 15 3.67 -27.81 0.06
N SER A 16 3.36 -26.67 0.65
CA SER A 16 4.37 -25.79 1.25
C SER A 16 5.10 -26.49 2.40
N SER A 17 6.42 -26.32 2.47
CA SER A 17 7.23 -26.74 3.63
C SER A 17 7.13 -25.77 4.81
N ILE A 18 6.51 -24.61 4.61
CA ILE A 18 6.30 -23.61 5.66
C ILE A 18 5.13 -24.04 6.54
N GLU A 19 5.37 -24.10 7.84
CA GLU A 19 4.34 -24.45 8.82
C GLU A 19 3.17 -23.46 8.76
N TRP A 20 1.96 -23.98 8.63
CA TRP A 20 0.75 -23.18 8.77
C TRP A 20 0.51 -22.78 10.21
N ARG A 21 0.38 -21.46 10.46
CA ARG A 21 0.05 -20.90 11.77
C ARG A 21 -1.26 -20.12 11.69
N ASN A 22 -2.24 -20.51 12.48
CA ASN A 22 -3.50 -19.78 12.58
C ASN A 22 -3.37 -18.68 13.65
N THR A 23 -2.67 -17.59 13.30
CA THR A 23 -2.48 -16.43 14.18
C THR A 23 -3.25 -15.23 13.66
N GLU A 24 -3.86 -14.46 14.57
CA GLU A 24 -4.46 -13.17 14.18
C GLU A 24 -3.35 -12.15 13.89
N PRO A 25 -3.55 -11.26 12.90
CA PRO A 25 -2.59 -10.21 12.62
C PRO A 25 -2.58 -9.16 13.74
N ASP A 26 -1.40 -8.65 14.04
CA ASP A 26 -1.18 -7.61 15.06
C ASP A 26 -1.33 -6.19 14.49
N CYS A 27 -1.16 -6.03 13.16
CA CYS A 27 -1.44 -4.79 12.45
C CYS A 27 -1.87 -5.04 11.01
N LEU A 28 -2.44 -4.02 10.36
CA LEU A 28 -2.68 -3.98 8.93
C LEU A 28 -1.71 -2.98 8.28
N ILE A 29 -0.93 -3.44 7.31
CA ILE A 29 -0.10 -2.57 6.49
C ILE A 29 -0.74 -2.43 5.11
N VAL A 30 -1.00 -1.20 4.70
CA VAL A 30 -1.50 -0.87 3.36
C VAL A 30 -0.38 -0.20 2.59
N CYS A 31 0.14 -0.87 1.56
CA CYS A 31 1.28 -0.39 0.79
C CYS A 31 1.07 -0.55 -0.72
N CYS A 32 1.98 0.04 -1.51
CA CYS A 32 1.97 -0.14 -2.95
C CYS A 32 2.32 -1.58 -3.35
N SER A 33 1.74 -2.05 -4.45
CA SER A 33 2.08 -3.35 -5.06
C SER A 33 3.46 -3.37 -5.76
N ASP A 34 4.27 -2.32 -5.60
CA ASP A 34 5.63 -2.28 -6.11
C ASP A 34 6.53 -3.22 -5.31
N HIS A 35 6.91 -4.34 -5.93
CA HIS A 35 7.70 -5.41 -5.31
C HIS A 35 9.08 -4.95 -4.79
N ARG A 36 9.62 -3.82 -5.31
CA ARG A 36 10.90 -3.24 -4.88
C ARG A 36 10.91 -2.83 -3.41
N PHE A 37 9.74 -2.58 -2.82
CA PHE A 37 9.57 -2.13 -1.43
C PHE A 37 8.98 -3.20 -0.51
N GLU A 38 8.67 -4.40 -1.00
CA GLU A 38 7.99 -5.44 -0.21
C GLU A 38 8.80 -5.88 1.01
N LYS A 39 10.07 -6.25 0.78
CA LYS A 39 10.95 -6.71 1.88
C LYS A 39 11.17 -5.62 2.92
N GLN A 40 11.41 -4.39 2.48
CA GLN A 40 11.62 -3.24 3.35
C GLN A 40 10.35 -2.88 4.13
N THR A 41 9.16 -3.04 3.55
CA THR A 41 7.90 -2.83 4.26
C THR A 41 7.70 -3.86 5.37
N ARG A 42 8.11 -5.12 5.17
CA ARG A 42 8.12 -6.14 6.22
C ARG A 42 9.15 -5.84 7.30
N ASP A 43 10.31 -5.32 6.93
CA ASP A 43 11.35 -4.88 7.87
C ASP A 43 10.86 -3.70 8.72
N LEU A 44 10.14 -2.74 8.13
CA LEU A 44 9.46 -1.68 8.89
C LEU A 44 8.50 -2.27 9.94
N ALA A 45 7.70 -3.28 9.61
CA ALA A 45 6.82 -3.93 10.57
C ALA A 45 7.59 -4.52 11.75
N ALA A 46 8.66 -5.23 11.48
CA ALA A 46 9.53 -5.79 12.51
C ALA A 46 10.17 -4.71 13.39
N HIS A 47 10.64 -3.60 12.80
CA HIS A 47 11.17 -2.44 13.51
C HIS A 47 10.12 -1.80 14.44
N LEU A 48 8.85 -1.83 14.05
CA LEU A 48 7.73 -1.34 14.85
C LEU A 48 7.20 -2.39 15.87
N ASN A 49 7.91 -3.52 16.02
CA ASN A 49 7.58 -4.64 16.91
C ASN A 49 6.32 -5.44 16.52
N PHE A 50 5.91 -5.40 15.26
CA PHE A 50 4.85 -6.27 14.75
C PHE A 50 5.44 -7.58 14.23
N GLN A 51 4.91 -8.71 14.74
CA GLN A 51 5.40 -10.07 14.42
C GLN A 51 4.57 -10.75 13.33
N ASN A 52 3.30 -10.35 13.19
CA ASN A 52 2.35 -10.97 12.27
C ASN A 52 1.53 -9.92 11.49
N PRO A 53 2.18 -9.06 10.68
CA PRO A 53 1.46 -8.03 9.94
C PRO A 53 0.59 -8.63 8.83
N HIS A 54 -0.66 -8.20 8.72
CA HIS A 54 -1.44 -8.41 7.51
C HIS A 54 -1.06 -7.35 6.48
N VAL A 55 -0.52 -7.75 5.33
CA VAL A 55 -0.06 -6.81 4.30
C VAL A 55 -1.05 -6.79 3.14
N LEU A 56 -1.69 -5.65 2.94
CA LEU A 56 -2.56 -5.35 1.80
C LEU A 56 -1.80 -4.52 0.77
N GLN A 57 -1.48 -5.14 -0.35
CA GLN A 57 -0.81 -4.48 -1.47
C GLN A 57 -1.83 -4.03 -2.52
N MET A 58 -1.80 -2.74 -2.86
CA MET A 58 -2.67 -2.14 -3.88
C MET A 58 -1.85 -1.22 -4.78
N PRO A 59 -2.21 -1.06 -6.07
CA PRO A 59 -1.62 -0.01 -6.89
C PRO A 59 -1.74 1.35 -6.19
N SER A 60 -0.66 2.13 -6.12
CA SER A 60 -0.55 3.38 -5.35
C SER A 60 -0.74 3.28 -3.83
N GLY A 61 -0.90 2.09 -3.28
CA GLY A 61 -1.07 1.90 -1.83
C GLY A 61 -2.27 2.65 -1.27
N ALA A 62 -2.11 3.23 -0.08
CA ALA A 62 -3.16 3.97 0.62
C ALA A 62 -3.71 5.17 -0.17
N VAL A 63 -2.96 5.73 -1.13
CA VAL A 63 -3.42 6.86 -1.95
C VAL A 63 -4.61 6.47 -2.84
N LEU A 64 -4.78 5.17 -3.13
CA LEU A 64 -5.96 4.68 -3.84
C LEU A 64 -7.28 4.98 -3.10
N THR A 65 -7.24 5.17 -1.79
CA THR A 65 -8.42 5.55 -0.99
C THR A 65 -8.85 7.01 -1.19
N LEU A 66 -8.06 7.84 -1.85
CA LEU A 66 -8.40 9.22 -2.11
C LEU A 66 -9.24 9.38 -3.39
N PRO A 67 -10.34 10.15 -3.34
CA PRO A 67 -11.16 10.43 -4.51
C PRO A 67 -10.52 11.51 -5.39
N LEU A 68 -9.35 11.23 -5.96
CA LEU A 68 -8.57 12.20 -6.74
C LEU A 68 -9.23 12.56 -8.08
N THR A 69 -10.04 11.66 -8.66
CA THR A 69 -10.82 11.90 -9.86
C THR A 69 -12.14 11.14 -9.80
N ALA A 70 -13.14 11.53 -10.60
CA ALA A 70 -14.41 10.81 -10.67
C ALA A 70 -14.25 9.33 -11.06
N ALA A 71 -13.28 9.02 -11.94
CA ALA A 71 -12.98 7.64 -12.35
C ALA A 71 -12.35 6.81 -11.21
N ILE A 72 -11.61 7.45 -10.31
CA ILE A 72 -10.94 6.80 -9.17
C ILE A 72 -11.88 6.70 -7.96
N ASN A 73 -12.92 7.51 -7.90
CA ASN A 73 -13.85 7.56 -6.76
C ASN A 73 -14.52 6.20 -6.46
N PHE A 74 -14.84 5.42 -7.49
CA PHE A 74 -15.37 4.06 -7.29
C PHE A 74 -14.33 3.13 -6.66
N LEU A 75 -13.09 3.17 -7.15
CA LEU A 75 -11.98 2.37 -6.62
C LEU A 75 -11.63 2.80 -5.19
N SER A 76 -11.67 4.10 -4.89
CA SER A 76 -11.39 4.59 -3.54
C SER A 76 -12.41 4.08 -2.52
N LYS A 77 -13.69 4.11 -2.86
CA LYS A 77 -14.75 3.55 -2.00
C LYS A 77 -14.61 2.04 -1.79
N ALA A 78 -14.22 1.31 -2.84
CA ALA A 78 -13.96 -0.13 -2.74
C ALA A 78 -12.75 -0.42 -1.84
N ALA A 79 -11.66 0.33 -2.00
CA ALA A 79 -10.47 0.21 -1.15
C ALA A 79 -10.77 0.52 0.32
N ASP A 80 -11.50 1.59 0.61
CA ASP A 80 -11.95 1.93 1.97
C ASP A 80 -12.72 0.76 2.60
N ARG A 81 -13.73 0.22 1.90
CA ARG A 81 -14.54 -0.90 2.39
C ARG A 81 -13.71 -2.17 2.64
N ILE A 82 -12.73 -2.46 1.78
CA ILE A 82 -11.84 -3.61 1.96
C ILE A 82 -11.03 -3.43 3.24
N ILE A 83 -10.46 -2.25 3.46
CA ILE A 83 -9.66 -1.93 4.65
C ILE A 83 -10.52 -2.01 5.90
N GLU A 84 -11.68 -1.35 5.92
CA GLU A 84 -12.65 -1.41 7.02
C GLU A 84 -13.00 -2.87 7.37
N ARG A 85 -13.32 -3.67 6.35
CA ARG A 85 -13.69 -5.07 6.53
C ARG A 85 -12.55 -5.92 7.10
N ILE A 86 -11.32 -5.71 6.64
CA ILE A 86 -10.14 -6.41 7.19
C ILE A 86 -9.95 -6.02 8.67
N VAL A 87 -10.01 -4.73 8.98
CA VAL A 87 -9.86 -4.21 10.34
C VAL A 87 -10.90 -4.83 11.29
N GLU A 88 -12.16 -4.86 10.89
CA GLU A 88 -13.26 -5.45 11.66
C GLU A 88 -13.08 -6.98 11.87
N MET A 89 -12.91 -7.71 10.75
CA MET A 89 -12.83 -9.19 10.78
C MET A 89 -11.60 -9.68 11.54
N LYS A 90 -10.48 -8.98 11.42
CA LYS A 90 -9.20 -9.35 12.05
C LYS A 90 -8.94 -8.63 13.36
N ARG A 91 -9.86 -7.78 13.81
CA ARG A 91 -9.77 -7.01 15.07
C ARG A 91 -8.46 -6.22 15.20
N VAL A 92 -7.94 -5.74 14.08
CA VAL A 92 -6.69 -4.99 14.01
C VAL A 92 -6.83 -3.68 14.80
N LYS A 93 -5.81 -3.33 15.58
CA LYS A 93 -5.75 -2.10 16.40
C LYS A 93 -4.89 -1.01 15.80
N GLU A 94 -4.04 -1.35 14.85
CA GLU A 94 -3.15 -0.40 14.19
C GLU A 94 -3.13 -0.61 12.67
N VAL A 95 -3.29 0.48 11.92
CA VAL A 95 -3.17 0.51 10.46
C VAL A 95 -1.97 1.37 10.09
N ILE A 96 -1.07 0.81 9.30
CA ILE A 96 0.14 1.47 8.82
C ILE A 96 -0.01 1.70 7.31
N LEU A 97 0.03 2.95 6.90
CA LEU A 97 -0.03 3.34 5.50
C LEU A 97 1.38 3.63 4.99
N VAL A 98 1.76 3.00 3.89
CA VAL A 98 3.08 3.19 3.30
C VAL A 98 2.93 3.69 1.85
N ALA A 99 3.51 4.85 1.57
CA ALA A 99 3.75 5.33 0.21
C ALA A 99 5.26 5.43 -0.04
N HIS A 100 5.66 5.45 -1.30
CA HIS A 100 7.07 5.49 -1.66
C HIS A 100 7.35 6.46 -2.81
N HIS A 101 8.59 6.94 -2.88
CA HIS A 101 9.04 7.74 -4.01
C HIS A 101 9.01 6.90 -5.31
N ASP A 102 8.97 7.57 -6.44
CA ASP A 102 9.00 6.92 -7.76
C ASP A 102 7.84 5.90 -8.00
N CYS A 103 6.71 6.09 -7.32
CA CYS A 103 5.54 5.22 -7.47
C CYS A 103 4.97 5.30 -8.90
N GLY A 104 4.83 4.13 -9.56
CA GLY A 104 4.31 4.03 -10.91
C GLY A 104 2.92 4.63 -11.11
N ALA A 105 2.09 4.63 -10.09
CA ALA A 105 0.77 5.25 -10.14
C ALA A 105 0.81 6.76 -10.40
N TYR A 106 1.87 7.44 -9.99
CA TYR A 106 2.07 8.88 -10.27
C TYR A 106 2.70 9.13 -11.63
N LYS A 107 3.09 8.08 -12.37
CA LYS A 107 3.62 8.13 -13.74
C LYS A 107 2.53 7.91 -14.79
N THR A 108 1.33 7.48 -14.42
CA THR A 108 0.22 7.34 -15.36
C THR A 108 -0.22 8.72 -15.85
N GLU A 109 -0.59 8.86 -17.12
CA GLU A 109 -0.89 10.15 -17.75
C GLU A 109 -1.87 11.01 -16.95
N LYS A 110 -2.92 10.40 -16.39
CA LYS A 110 -3.95 11.12 -15.63
C LYS A 110 -3.43 11.68 -14.31
N ILE A 111 -2.63 10.93 -13.58
CA ILE A 111 -2.06 11.37 -12.29
C ILE A 111 -0.83 12.25 -12.53
N THR A 112 -0.03 11.95 -13.54
CA THR A 112 1.09 12.80 -13.97
C THR A 112 0.60 14.17 -14.43
N LEU A 113 -0.53 14.24 -15.14
CA LEU A 113 -1.14 15.51 -15.53
C LEU A 113 -1.50 16.33 -14.28
N VAL A 114 -2.13 15.72 -13.27
CA VAL A 114 -2.46 16.39 -12.01
C VAL A 114 -1.20 16.84 -11.27
N SER A 115 -0.18 16.00 -11.17
CA SER A 115 1.08 16.36 -10.50
C SER A 115 1.86 17.45 -11.26
N THR A 116 1.83 17.43 -12.58
CA THR A 116 2.44 18.46 -13.45
C THR A 116 1.70 19.78 -13.32
N LEU A 117 0.37 19.77 -13.31
CA LEU A 117 -0.43 20.97 -13.07
C LEU A 117 -0.18 21.55 -11.68
N VAL A 118 -0.18 20.69 -10.64
CA VAL A 118 0.12 21.10 -9.27
C VAL A 118 1.52 21.74 -9.18
N LYS A 119 2.54 21.11 -9.76
CA LYS A 119 3.89 21.68 -9.81
C LYS A 119 3.94 23.03 -10.53
N LYS A 120 3.28 23.13 -11.70
CA LYS A 120 3.24 24.34 -12.50
C LYS A 120 2.58 25.52 -11.76
N TYR A 121 1.53 25.26 -10.98
CA TYR A 121 0.75 26.31 -10.31
C TYR A 121 1.14 26.53 -8.83
N THR A 122 1.76 25.51 -8.16
CA THR A 122 2.08 25.59 -6.73
C THR A 122 3.56 25.49 -6.40
N GLY A 123 4.42 25.23 -7.39
CA GLY A 123 5.86 25.02 -7.17
C GLY A 123 6.22 23.71 -6.43
N ARG A 124 5.24 22.83 -6.17
CA ARG A 124 5.46 21.57 -5.40
C ARG A 124 6.11 20.50 -6.27
N THR A 125 6.94 19.67 -5.65
CA THR A 125 7.51 18.48 -6.29
C THR A 125 6.51 17.31 -6.25
N VAL A 126 6.70 16.30 -7.11
CA VAL A 126 5.90 15.05 -7.08
C VAL A 126 5.97 14.39 -5.70
N THR A 127 7.16 14.35 -5.09
CA THR A 127 7.36 13.82 -3.74
C THR A 127 6.51 14.54 -2.69
N GLN A 128 6.46 15.88 -2.73
CA GLN A 128 5.62 16.64 -1.81
C GLN A 128 4.14 16.31 -1.99
N VAL A 129 3.67 16.20 -3.23
CA VAL A 129 2.28 15.80 -3.52
C VAL A 129 1.97 14.39 -3.02
N GLN A 130 2.89 13.43 -3.21
CA GLN A 130 2.74 12.06 -2.72
C GLN A 130 2.62 12.02 -1.19
N ARG A 131 3.46 12.77 -0.49
CA ARG A 131 3.44 12.87 0.98
C ARG A 131 2.15 13.47 1.49
N GLU A 132 1.68 14.55 0.85
CA GLU A 132 0.39 15.17 1.20
C GLU A 132 -0.79 14.22 0.97
N HIS A 133 -0.82 13.50 -0.14
CA HIS A 133 -1.84 12.51 -0.40
C HIS A 133 -1.81 11.38 0.64
N LEU A 134 -0.63 10.94 1.06
CA LEU A 134 -0.50 9.93 2.12
C LEU A 134 -1.08 10.44 3.45
N VAL A 135 -0.77 11.68 3.84
CA VAL A 135 -1.33 12.30 5.05
C VAL A 135 -2.84 12.46 4.96
N GLN A 136 -3.37 12.87 3.80
CA GLN A 136 -4.82 12.97 3.58
C GLN A 136 -5.51 11.61 3.69
N ALA A 137 -4.92 10.56 3.09
CA ALA A 137 -5.44 9.20 3.21
C ALA A 137 -5.45 8.73 4.67
N ALA A 138 -4.36 8.97 5.39
CA ALA A 138 -4.24 8.61 6.80
C ALA A 138 -5.26 9.35 7.68
N HIS A 139 -5.44 10.65 7.47
CA HIS A 139 -6.44 11.44 8.19
C HIS A 139 -7.87 10.91 7.94
N ARG A 140 -8.23 10.63 6.68
CA ARG A 140 -9.54 10.04 6.36
C ARG A 140 -9.75 8.69 7.06
N MET A 141 -8.75 7.82 7.02
CA MET A 141 -8.83 6.53 7.71
C MET A 141 -8.93 6.68 9.22
N HIS A 142 -8.19 7.60 9.80
CA HIS A 142 -8.26 7.89 11.23
C HIS A 142 -9.67 8.31 11.66
N LEU A 143 -10.36 9.11 10.86
CA LEU A 143 -11.74 9.53 11.11
C LEU A 143 -12.75 8.38 10.89
N GLY A 144 -12.50 7.49 9.91
CA GLY A 144 -13.39 6.38 9.57
C GLY A 144 -13.24 5.17 10.50
N LEU A 145 -12.04 4.85 10.93
CA LEU A 145 -11.71 3.66 11.72
C LEU A 145 -11.69 3.97 13.22
N ARG A 146 -12.85 3.94 13.86
CA ARG A 146 -12.97 4.26 15.30
C ARG A 146 -12.16 3.29 16.17
N GLY A 147 -11.34 3.84 17.08
CA GLY A 147 -10.54 3.07 18.02
C GLY A 147 -9.34 2.35 17.41
N VAL A 148 -8.99 2.67 16.17
CA VAL A 148 -7.83 2.14 15.46
C VAL A 148 -6.79 3.25 15.31
N ARG A 149 -5.55 2.96 15.67
CA ARG A 149 -4.44 3.87 15.44
C ARG A 149 -4.03 3.84 13.97
N VAL A 150 -3.91 4.99 13.33
CA VAL A 150 -3.45 5.09 11.94
C VAL A 150 -2.12 5.83 11.91
N ARG A 151 -1.12 5.23 11.27
CA ARG A 151 0.21 5.80 11.06
C ARG A 151 0.54 5.85 9.57
N ALA A 152 1.32 6.82 9.17
CA ALA A 152 1.71 7.04 7.78
C ALA A 152 3.24 7.11 7.64
N PHE A 153 3.81 6.31 6.75
CA PHE A 153 5.24 6.27 6.48
C PHE A 153 5.53 6.51 5.01
N TYR A 154 6.44 7.42 4.74
CA TYR A 154 6.93 7.67 3.40
C TYR A 154 8.31 7.03 3.20
N ALA A 155 8.41 6.12 2.23
CA ALA A 155 9.63 5.39 1.91
C ALA A 155 10.41 6.10 0.79
N SER A 156 11.68 6.36 1.02
CA SER A 156 12.61 6.93 0.02
C SER A 156 13.87 6.10 -0.08
N VAL A 157 14.41 5.94 -1.28
CA VAL A 157 15.74 5.36 -1.47
C VAL A 157 16.79 6.40 -1.13
N VAL A 158 17.71 6.02 -0.28
CA VAL A 158 18.90 6.79 0.08
C VAL A 158 20.14 6.02 -0.37
N SER A 159 21.08 6.72 -1.02
CA SER A 159 22.31 6.10 -1.52
C SER A 159 23.50 6.65 -0.74
N GLU A 160 24.32 5.74 -0.23
CA GLU A 160 25.58 6.03 0.46
C GLU A 160 26.70 5.27 -0.25
N GLY A 161 27.47 5.98 -1.08
CA GLY A 161 28.46 5.38 -1.96
C GLY A 161 27.82 4.42 -2.96
N SER A 162 28.25 3.16 -2.99
CA SER A 162 27.71 2.10 -3.87
C SER A 162 26.50 1.36 -3.32
N ARG A 163 26.09 1.65 -2.10
CA ARG A 163 24.95 0.99 -1.45
C ARG A 163 23.72 1.88 -1.46
N SER A 164 22.57 1.26 -1.72
CA SER A 164 21.26 1.93 -1.60
C SER A 164 20.43 1.22 -0.56
N SER A 165 19.78 2.01 0.30
CA SER A 165 18.87 1.55 1.33
C SER A 165 17.54 2.29 1.25
N VAL A 166 16.52 1.80 1.95
CA VAL A 166 15.22 2.48 2.05
C VAL A 166 15.10 3.11 3.43
N ARG A 167 14.85 4.40 3.44
CA ARG A 167 14.52 5.16 4.66
C ARG A 167 13.02 5.35 4.74
N PHE A 168 12.44 5.01 5.89
CA PHE A 168 11.05 5.32 6.22
C PHE A 168 10.99 6.54 7.12
N GLU A 169 10.15 7.49 6.76
CA GLU A 169 9.89 8.70 7.55
C GLU A 169 8.42 8.69 7.97
N GLU A 170 8.15 8.72 9.25
CA GLU A 170 6.79 8.85 9.77
C GLU A 170 6.27 10.26 9.53
N LEU A 171 5.08 10.37 8.96
CA LEU A 171 4.41 11.64 8.69
C LEU A 171 3.32 11.88 9.74
N PRO A 172 3.14 13.14 10.20
CA PRO A 172 2.14 13.46 11.22
C PRO A 172 0.73 13.26 10.66
N VAL A 173 -0.06 12.43 11.33
CA VAL A 173 -1.50 12.27 11.10
C VAL A 173 -2.21 13.08 12.18
N ARG A 174 -2.89 14.16 11.78
CA ARG A 174 -3.61 15.06 12.68
C ARG A 174 -5.11 14.87 12.54
#